data_1eb253bf25259c276c6a2fa899c6e79e
#
_entry.id   1eb253bf25259c276c6a2fa899c6e79e
#
_cell.length_a   1.000
_cell.length_b   1.000
_cell.length_c   1.000
_cell.angle_alpha   90.00
_cell.angle_beta   90.00
_cell.angle_gamma   90.00
#
_symmetry.space_group_name_H-M   'P 1'
#
loop_
_entity.id
_entity.type
_entity.pdbx_description
1 polymer ?
#
loop_
_entity_poly.entity_id
_entity_poly.type
_entity_poly.pdbx_seq_one_letter_code
_entity_poly.pdbx_strand_id
1 'polypeptide(L)'
;YQKSIGQGHRNICLIPQSAHGTNPASAVIAGLKVVVVKNLEDGQIDFEDLKAKVEEHKDNLSAFMITYPSTYGFFDDNVKEITDLIHENGGQVYMDGANMNAQVGFTSPGNIGADVCHLNLHKTFAIPHGGGGPGVGPICVAKHLVPFLPQNPNIPTGGSQGIDAISSAPYGSAL
;
A
#
# COMPACT_ATOMS: atom_id res chain seq x y z
N TYR A 1 -12.49 7.00 0.94
CA TYR A 1 -12.99 6.42 -0.31
C TYR A 1 -14.11 5.40 -0.03
N GLN A 2 -13.88 4.29 0.66
CA GLN A 2 -14.92 3.26 0.88
C GLN A 2 -16.23 3.84 1.42
N LYS A 3 -16.17 4.78 2.37
CA LYS A 3 -17.35 5.48 2.89
C LYS A 3 -18.07 6.29 1.82
N SER A 4 -17.35 6.95 0.92
CA SER A 4 -17.95 7.80 -0.11
C SER A 4 -18.71 7.03 -1.17
N ILE A 5 -18.41 5.75 -1.34
CA ILE A 5 -19.12 4.85 -2.26
C ILE A 5 -20.12 3.93 -1.54
N GLY A 6 -20.48 4.24 -0.28
CA GLY A 6 -21.43 3.45 0.50
C GLY A 6 -20.89 2.13 1.07
N GLN A 7 -19.57 1.90 1.00
CA GLN A 7 -18.89 0.68 1.42
C GLN A 7 -18.11 0.87 2.75
N GLY A 8 -18.57 1.76 3.61
CA GLY A 8 -17.89 2.11 4.86
C GLY A 8 -17.77 0.98 5.90
N HIS A 9 -18.44 -0.14 5.67
CA HIS A 9 -18.32 -1.35 6.49
C HIS A 9 -17.05 -2.16 6.18
N ARG A 10 -16.43 -1.97 5.01
CA ARG A 10 -15.22 -2.67 4.60
C ARG A 10 -14.03 -2.27 5.47
N ASN A 11 -13.49 -3.23 6.22
CA ASN A 11 -12.45 -2.98 7.21
C ASN A 11 -11.37 -4.07 7.27
N ILE A 12 -11.39 -5.04 6.36
CA ILE A 12 -10.37 -6.09 6.30
C ILE A 12 -9.23 -5.64 5.38
N CYS A 13 -7.99 -5.82 5.86
CA CYS A 13 -6.77 -5.66 5.09
C CYS A 13 -6.04 -7.00 5.02
N LEU A 14 -5.90 -7.56 3.82
CA LEU A 14 -5.10 -8.75 3.58
C LEU A 14 -3.64 -8.34 3.43
N ILE A 15 -2.73 -9.06 4.08
CA ILE A 15 -1.29 -8.75 4.06
C ILE A 15 -0.50 -10.06 3.97
N PRO A 16 0.39 -10.24 2.97
CA PRO A 16 1.26 -11.40 2.91
C PRO A 16 2.17 -11.51 4.12
N GLN A 17 2.45 -12.72 4.56
CA GLN A 17 3.34 -13.00 5.68
C GLN A 17 4.76 -12.44 5.47
N SER A 18 5.19 -12.29 4.21
CA SER A 18 6.45 -11.67 3.83
C SER A 18 6.51 -10.16 4.01
N ALA A 19 5.40 -9.49 4.35
CA ALA A 19 5.38 -8.04 4.47
C ALA A 19 6.25 -7.55 5.64
N HIS A 20 6.82 -6.36 5.49
CA HIS A 20 7.49 -5.68 6.59
C HIS A 20 6.50 -5.39 7.74
N GLY A 21 6.96 -5.49 8.98
CA GLY A 21 6.12 -5.28 10.18
C GLY A 21 5.41 -3.92 10.24
N THR A 22 5.91 -2.91 9.54
CA THR A 22 5.24 -1.60 9.41
C THR A 22 3.89 -1.69 8.71
N ASN A 23 3.73 -2.62 7.75
CA ASN A 23 2.49 -2.73 6.97
C ASN A 23 1.30 -3.12 7.86
N PRO A 24 1.33 -4.21 8.63
CA PRO A 24 0.23 -4.52 9.53
C PRO A 24 0.04 -3.47 10.63
N ALA A 25 1.11 -2.87 11.15
CA ALA A 25 1.00 -1.78 12.13
C ALA A 25 0.25 -0.57 11.55
N SER A 26 0.59 -0.16 10.33
CA SER A 26 -0.08 0.95 9.63
C SER A 26 -1.55 0.64 9.34
N ALA A 27 -1.86 -0.59 8.92
CA ALA A 27 -3.24 -1.01 8.69
C ALA A 27 -4.09 -0.91 9.96
N VAL A 28 -3.55 -1.36 11.10
CA VAL A 28 -4.24 -1.26 12.41
C VAL A 28 -4.44 0.20 12.82
N ILE A 29 -3.42 1.07 12.66
CA ILE A 29 -3.54 2.51 12.95
C ILE A 29 -4.62 3.15 12.06
N ALA A 30 -4.77 2.70 10.81
CA ALA A 30 -5.83 3.16 9.92
C ALA A 30 -7.23 2.60 10.27
N GLY A 31 -7.34 1.78 11.31
CA GLY A 31 -8.61 1.20 11.77
C GLY A 31 -9.02 -0.08 11.03
N LEU A 32 -8.10 -0.69 10.27
CA LEU A 32 -8.35 -1.93 9.55
C LEU A 32 -8.00 -3.14 10.42
N LYS A 33 -8.67 -4.25 10.15
CA LYS A 33 -8.37 -5.56 10.73
C LYS A 33 -7.45 -6.32 9.76
N VAL A 34 -6.32 -6.75 10.26
CA VAL A 34 -5.33 -7.47 9.45
C VAL A 34 -5.66 -8.95 9.40
N VAL A 35 -5.66 -9.51 8.20
CA VAL A 35 -5.72 -10.94 7.92
C VAL A 35 -4.46 -11.30 7.13
N VAL A 36 -3.69 -12.24 7.67
CA VAL A 36 -2.41 -12.63 7.08
C VAL A 36 -2.62 -13.66 5.98
N VAL A 37 -2.04 -13.43 4.81
CA VAL A 37 -1.97 -14.37 3.69
C VAL A 37 -0.65 -15.12 3.77
N LYS A 38 -0.68 -16.43 3.59
CA LYS A 38 0.51 -17.27 3.63
C LYS A 38 1.45 -17.02 2.45
N ASN A 39 2.71 -17.32 2.66
CA ASN A 39 3.68 -17.50 1.59
C ASN A 39 3.99 -19.00 1.43
N LEU A 40 4.31 -19.41 0.23
CA LEU A 40 4.84 -20.74 -0.08
C LEU A 40 6.28 -20.88 0.45
N GLU A 41 6.81 -22.09 0.48
CA GLU A 41 8.18 -22.36 0.95
C GLU A 41 9.25 -21.66 0.10
N ASP A 42 8.97 -21.40 -1.17
CA ASP A 42 9.84 -20.64 -2.08
C ASP A 42 9.76 -19.12 -1.90
N GLY A 43 8.83 -18.64 -1.07
CA GLY A 43 8.66 -17.23 -0.73
C GLY A 43 7.60 -16.49 -1.56
N GLN A 44 6.99 -17.13 -2.55
CA GLN A 44 5.88 -16.55 -3.30
C GLN A 44 4.62 -16.45 -2.44
N ILE A 45 3.69 -15.58 -2.82
CA ILE A 45 2.38 -15.51 -2.18
C ILE A 45 1.62 -16.81 -2.48
N ASP A 46 1.10 -17.45 -1.46
CA ASP A 46 0.19 -18.59 -1.62
C ASP A 46 -1.14 -18.09 -2.21
N PHE A 47 -1.26 -18.23 -3.53
CA PHE A 47 -2.41 -17.74 -4.28
C PHE A 47 -3.72 -18.46 -3.92
N GLU A 48 -3.65 -19.72 -3.55
CA GLU A 48 -4.84 -20.45 -3.11
C GLU A 48 -5.31 -19.99 -1.72
N ASP A 49 -4.38 -19.74 -0.79
CA ASP A 49 -4.70 -19.13 0.50
C ASP A 49 -5.26 -17.71 0.32
N LEU A 50 -4.71 -16.93 -0.62
CA LEU A 50 -5.25 -15.61 -0.94
C LEU A 50 -6.68 -15.68 -1.46
N LYS A 51 -6.97 -16.55 -2.43
CA LYS A 51 -8.33 -16.76 -2.95
C LYS A 51 -9.32 -17.14 -1.86
N ALA A 52 -8.92 -18.09 -1.00
CA ALA A 52 -9.76 -18.52 0.11
C ALA A 52 -10.10 -17.35 1.06
N LYS A 53 -9.11 -16.53 1.39
CA LYS A 53 -9.31 -15.36 2.26
C LYS A 53 -10.09 -14.24 1.60
N VAL A 54 -9.91 -14.03 0.31
CA VAL A 54 -10.73 -13.08 -0.45
C VAL A 54 -12.20 -13.52 -0.43
N GLU A 55 -12.49 -14.78 -0.69
CA GLU A 55 -13.84 -15.32 -0.66
C GLU A 55 -14.46 -15.23 0.75
N GLU A 56 -13.70 -15.58 1.80
CA GLU A 56 -14.14 -15.50 3.19
C GLU A 56 -14.50 -14.07 3.61
N HIS A 57 -13.75 -13.08 3.10
CA HIS A 57 -13.85 -11.68 3.54
C HIS A 57 -14.38 -10.72 2.48
N LYS A 58 -14.87 -11.20 1.34
CA LYS A 58 -15.23 -10.37 0.17
C LYS A 58 -16.16 -9.19 0.48
N ASP A 59 -17.09 -9.38 1.41
CA ASP A 59 -18.02 -8.31 1.80
C ASP A 59 -17.36 -7.22 2.63
N ASN A 60 -16.26 -7.53 3.31
CA ASN A 60 -15.54 -6.63 4.20
C ASN A 60 -14.13 -6.28 3.71
N LEU A 61 -13.70 -6.80 2.56
CA LEU A 61 -12.38 -6.55 2.01
C LEU A 61 -12.22 -5.07 1.65
N SER A 62 -11.34 -4.38 2.36
CA SER A 62 -11.01 -2.97 2.13
C SER A 62 -9.75 -2.79 1.31
N ALA A 63 -8.72 -3.52 1.67
CA ALA A 63 -7.40 -3.36 1.06
C ALA A 63 -6.57 -4.65 1.08
N PHE A 64 -5.61 -4.70 0.18
CA PHE A 64 -4.50 -5.65 0.17
C PHE A 64 -3.20 -4.86 0.18
N MET A 65 -2.29 -5.13 1.10
CA MET A 65 -0.98 -4.48 1.15
C MET A 65 0.09 -5.45 0.66
N ILE A 66 0.76 -5.10 -0.43
CA ILE A 66 1.82 -5.91 -1.02
C ILE A 66 3.14 -5.14 -1.07
N THR A 67 4.25 -5.79 -0.77
CA THR A 67 5.60 -5.32 -1.09
C THR A 67 6.05 -6.01 -2.38
N TYR A 68 6.44 -5.24 -3.41
CA TYR A 68 6.81 -5.83 -4.69
C TYR A 68 8.08 -5.19 -5.27
N PRO A 69 9.13 -5.99 -5.61
CA PRO A 69 9.28 -7.39 -5.21
C PRO A 69 9.20 -7.58 -3.70
N SER A 70 8.93 -8.81 -3.25
CA SER A 70 8.72 -9.12 -1.83
C SER A 70 9.99 -8.83 -0.99
N THR A 71 9.85 -8.81 0.34
CA THR A 71 11.01 -8.69 1.24
C THR A 71 11.96 -9.89 1.14
N TYR A 72 11.51 -11.01 0.59
CA TYR A 72 12.33 -12.19 0.29
C TYR A 72 13.05 -12.09 -1.06
N GLY A 73 12.82 -11.02 -1.83
CA GLY A 73 13.46 -10.79 -3.13
C GLY A 73 12.74 -11.43 -4.32
N PHE A 74 11.51 -11.90 -4.14
CA PHE A 74 10.72 -12.53 -5.20
C PHE A 74 9.86 -11.53 -5.95
N PHE A 75 9.81 -11.71 -7.26
CA PHE A 75 8.77 -11.16 -8.13
C PHE A 75 7.70 -12.24 -8.29
N ASP A 76 6.53 -12.05 -7.73
CA ASP A 76 5.39 -12.92 -7.96
C ASP A 76 4.96 -12.77 -9.42
N ASP A 77 5.11 -13.81 -10.23
CA ASP A 77 4.82 -13.79 -11.68
C ASP A 77 3.34 -13.52 -11.95
N ASN A 78 2.48 -13.92 -11.03
CA ASN A 78 1.04 -13.73 -11.08
C ASN A 78 0.55 -12.45 -10.37
N VAL A 79 1.43 -11.48 -10.11
CA VAL A 79 1.09 -10.26 -9.37
C VAL A 79 -0.12 -9.52 -9.96
N LYS A 80 -0.27 -9.55 -11.29
CA LYS A 80 -1.41 -8.92 -11.95
C LYS A 80 -2.72 -9.64 -11.62
N GLU A 81 -2.73 -10.96 -11.62
CA GLU A 81 -3.89 -11.77 -11.22
C GLU A 81 -4.26 -11.53 -9.76
N ILE A 82 -3.25 -11.38 -8.89
CA ILE A 82 -3.43 -11.02 -7.47
C ILE A 82 -4.15 -9.69 -7.35
N THR A 83 -3.66 -8.65 -8.03
CA THR A 83 -4.26 -7.31 -7.95
C THR A 83 -5.66 -7.25 -8.54
N ASP A 84 -5.89 -7.94 -9.67
CA ASP A 84 -7.20 -8.02 -10.32
C ASP A 84 -8.22 -8.74 -9.40
N LEU A 85 -7.84 -9.85 -8.76
CA LEU A 85 -8.67 -10.55 -7.78
C LEU A 85 -9.13 -9.63 -6.64
N ILE A 86 -8.23 -8.79 -6.12
CA ILE A 86 -8.57 -7.82 -5.06
C ILE A 86 -9.58 -6.79 -5.57
N HIS A 87 -9.34 -6.22 -6.76
CA HIS A 87 -10.23 -5.22 -7.35
C HIS A 87 -11.63 -5.78 -7.65
N GLU A 88 -11.71 -6.98 -8.21
CA GLU A 88 -12.98 -7.67 -8.50
C GLU A 88 -13.84 -7.87 -7.25
N ASN A 89 -13.21 -7.93 -6.08
CA ASN A 89 -13.88 -8.07 -4.79
C ASN A 89 -13.99 -6.74 -4.01
N GLY A 90 -13.77 -5.60 -4.67
CA GLY A 90 -13.99 -4.25 -4.13
C GLY A 90 -12.89 -3.74 -3.19
N GLY A 91 -11.79 -4.47 -3.07
CA GLY A 91 -10.60 -4.04 -2.33
C GLY A 91 -9.74 -3.06 -3.13
N GLN A 92 -8.87 -2.33 -2.43
CA GLN A 92 -7.84 -1.47 -3.03
C GLN A 92 -6.46 -2.08 -2.79
N VAL A 93 -5.54 -1.89 -3.73
CA VAL A 93 -4.17 -2.41 -3.63
C VAL A 93 -3.23 -1.30 -3.17
N TYR A 94 -2.64 -1.49 -1.99
CA TYR A 94 -1.57 -0.64 -1.48
C TYR A 94 -0.23 -1.33 -1.71
N MET A 95 0.64 -0.73 -2.51
CA MET A 95 2.00 -1.21 -2.74
C MET A 95 2.99 -0.50 -1.82
N ASP A 96 3.70 -1.28 -1.02
CA ASP A 96 4.91 -0.82 -0.34
C ASP A 96 6.02 -0.68 -1.39
N GLY A 97 6.40 0.57 -1.67
CA GLY A 97 7.40 0.91 -2.66
C GLY A 97 8.84 0.92 -2.14
N ALA A 98 9.11 0.26 -1.01
CA ALA A 98 10.46 0.17 -0.47
C ALA A 98 11.48 -0.44 -1.44
N ASN A 99 11.04 -1.35 -2.30
CA ASN A 99 11.85 -2.05 -3.29
C ASN A 99 11.71 -1.47 -4.71
N MET A 100 11.31 -0.20 -4.83
CA MET A 100 11.09 0.49 -6.13
C MET A 100 12.30 0.43 -7.06
N ASN A 101 13.51 0.42 -6.54
CA ASN A 101 14.74 0.31 -7.33
C ASN A 101 14.76 -0.94 -8.23
N ALA A 102 14.10 -2.02 -7.87
CA ALA A 102 13.99 -3.23 -8.69
C ALA A 102 12.93 -3.11 -9.81
N GLN A 103 12.05 -2.12 -9.75
CA GLN A 103 11.01 -1.88 -10.75
C GLN A 103 11.41 -0.84 -11.80
N VAL A 104 12.33 0.07 -11.45
CA VAL A 104 12.72 1.19 -12.32
C VAL A 104 13.25 0.69 -13.67
N GLY A 105 12.66 1.18 -14.74
CA GLY A 105 13.01 0.78 -16.11
C GLY A 105 12.34 -0.50 -16.63
N PHE A 106 11.67 -1.26 -15.76
CA PHE A 106 10.99 -2.52 -16.13
C PHE A 106 9.46 -2.42 -16.00
N THR A 107 8.98 -1.85 -14.90
CA THR A 107 7.55 -1.75 -14.62
C THR A 107 7.26 -0.52 -13.74
N SER A 108 6.00 -0.38 -13.33
CA SER A 108 5.57 0.67 -12.40
C SER A 108 4.42 0.16 -11.52
N PRO A 109 4.21 0.75 -10.34
CA PRO A 109 3.07 0.39 -9.48
C PRO A 109 1.73 0.42 -10.20
N GLY A 110 1.49 1.44 -11.05
CA GLY A 110 0.26 1.54 -11.83
C GLY A 110 0.08 0.41 -12.85
N ASN A 111 1.15 -0.04 -13.51
CA ASN A 111 1.11 -1.16 -14.43
C ASN A 111 0.81 -2.50 -13.72
N ILE A 112 1.29 -2.64 -12.49
CA ILE A 112 1.05 -3.81 -11.65
C ILE A 112 -0.40 -3.83 -11.14
N GLY A 113 -1.04 -2.67 -11.01
CA GLY A 113 -2.41 -2.53 -10.51
C GLY A 113 -2.49 -1.95 -9.09
N ALA A 114 -1.45 -1.29 -8.62
CA ALA A 114 -1.51 -0.60 -7.34
C ALA A 114 -2.37 0.67 -7.41
N ASP A 115 -3.24 0.85 -6.42
CA ASP A 115 -4.05 2.07 -6.25
C ASP A 115 -3.32 3.11 -5.41
N VAL A 116 -2.46 2.66 -4.51
CA VAL A 116 -1.61 3.49 -3.65
C VAL A 116 -0.21 2.92 -3.66
N CYS A 117 0.79 3.79 -3.73
CA CYS A 117 2.19 3.40 -3.53
C CYS A 117 2.93 4.48 -2.74
N HIS A 118 3.56 4.11 -1.64
CA HIS A 118 4.54 4.97 -0.99
C HIS A 118 5.96 4.66 -1.49
N LEU A 119 6.84 5.65 -1.46
CA LEU A 119 8.24 5.51 -1.85
C LEU A 119 9.16 5.78 -0.68
N ASN A 120 10.26 5.04 -0.62
CA ASN A 120 11.36 5.32 0.30
C ASN A 120 12.51 5.99 -0.46
N LEU A 121 12.62 7.31 -0.33
CA LEU A 121 13.64 8.07 -1.07
C LEU A 121 15.06 7.74 -0.62
N HIS A 122 15.25 7.32 0.62
CA HIS A 122 16.54 6.88 1.17
C HIS A 122 16.97 5.47 0.71
N LYS A 123 16.14 4.76 -0.06
CA LYS A 123 16.44 3.43 -0.62
C LYS A 123 16.70 3.51 -2.11
N THR A 124 15.72 3.95 -2.88
CA THR A 124 15.78 4.02 -4.35
C THR A 124 16.45 5.30 -4.83
N PHE A 125 16.33 6.39 -4.07
CA PHE A 125 16.85 7.70 -4.41
C PHE A 125 17.97 8.11 -3.45
N ALA A 126 18.34 9.39 -3.41
CA ALA A 126 19.52 9.85 -2.72
C ALA A 126 19.20 10.92 -1.69
N ILE A 127 18.41 10.57 -0.67
CA ILE A 127 18.31 11.45 0.50
C ILE A 127 19.13 10.87 1.66
N PRO A 128 19.70 11.72 2.56
CA PRO A 128 20.41 11.27 3.73
C PRO A 128 19.51 10.46 4.66
N HIS A 129 20.03 9.35 5.18
CA HIS A 129 19.34 8.54 6.18
C HIS A 129 20.15 8.45 7.49
N GLY A 130 21.47 8.46 7.39
CA GLY A 130 22.36 8.44 8.55
C GLY A 130 22.38 9.79 9.28
N GLY A 131 22.20 9.79 10.59
CA GLY A 131 22.19 11.00 11.39
C GLY A 131 20.89 11.80 11.37
N GLY A 132 19.93 11.36 10.62
CA GLY A 132 18.57 11.91 10.58
C GLY A 132 17.65 10.89 9.92
N GLY A 133 16.44 10.76 10.35
CA GLY A 133 15.48 9.83 9.73
C GLY A 133 15.16 10.21 8.29
N PRO A 134 14.49 9.34 7.54
CA PRO A 134 13.96 9.69 6.23
C PRO A 134 13.01 10.87 6.37
N GLY A 135 13.38 12.01 5.80
CA GLY A 135 12.66 13.26 5.98
C GLY A 135 11.40 13.38 5.15
N VAL A 136 11.24 12.56 4.10
CA VAL A 136 10.11 12.63 3.18
C VAL A 136 9.72 11.23 2.70
N GLY A 137 8.41 11.00 2.57
CA GLY A 137 7.83 9.77 2.04
C GLY A 137 6.76 10.13 1.00
N PRO A 138 7.13 10.25 -0.28
CA PRO A 138 6.14 10.52 -1.32
C PRO A 138 5.12 9.39 -1.41
N ILE A 139 3.87 9.77 -1.64
CA ILE A 139 2.79 8.83 -1.91
C ILE A 139 2.16 9.14 -3.26
N CYS A 140 1.95 8.09 -4.05
CA CYS A 140 1.26 8.16 -5.33
C CYS A 140 -0.05 7.40 -5.22
N VAL A 141 -1.10 7.91 -5.85
CA VAL A 141 -2.41 7.29 -5.82
C VAL A 141 -3.05 7.23 -7.20
N ALA A 142 -3.92 6.24 -7.41
CA ALA A 142 -4.77 6.17 -8.57
C ALA A 142 -5.79 7.35 -8.59
N LYS A 143 -6.24 7.73 -9.77
CA LYS A 143 -7.07 8.92 -9.98
C LYS A 143 -8.29 9.02 -9.06
N HIS A 144 -8.95 7.91 -8.79
CA HIS A 144 -10.16 7.88 -7.94
C HIS A 144 -9.86 8.15 -6.46
N LEU A 145 -8.60 8.00 -6.02
CA LEU A 145 -8.18 8.28 -4.65
C LEU A 145 -7.64 9.71 -4.45
N VAL A 146 -7.38 10.46 -5.52
CA VAL A 146 -6.87 11.84 -5.44
C VAL A 146 -7.71 12.74 -4.52
N PRO A 147 -9.05 12.70 -4.55
CA PRO A 147 -9.86 13.52 -3.65
C PRO A 147 -9.67 13.23 -2.16
N PHE A 148 -9.10 12.08 -1.82
CA PHE A 148 -8.93 11.59 -0.43
C PHE A 148 -7.49 11.74 0.08
N LEU A 149 -6.58 12.33 -0.70
CA LEU A 149 -5.23 12.63 -0.23
C LEU A 149 -5.28 13.52 1.00
N PRO A 150 -4.45 13.27 2.03
CA PRO A 150 -4.44 14.05 3.26
C PRO A 150 -4.23 15.55 2.98
N GLN A 151 -4.96 16.38 3.68
CA GLN A 151 -4.82 17.83 3.62
C GLN A 151 -3.70 18.30 4.54
N ASN A 152 -3.27 19.52 4.34
CA ASN A 152 -2.34 20.20 5.24
C ASN A 152 -2.97 21.52 5.71
N PRO A 153 -3.03 21.78 7.04
CA PRO A 153 -3.68 22.98 7.56
C PRO A 153 -2.96 24.30 7.20
N ASN A 154 -1.68 24.23 6.85
CA ASN A 154 -0.84 25.41 6.58
C ASN A 154 -0.60 25.64 5.08
N ILE A 155 -0.83 24.64 4.26
CA ILE A 155 -0.54 24.68 2.82
C ILE A 155 -1.74 24.11 2.06
N PRO A 156 -2.19 24.77 0.98
CA PRO A 156 -3.31 24.31 0.18
C PRO A 156 -2.90 23.08 -0.67
N THR A 157 -2.76 21.92 -0.03
CA THR A 157 -2.45 20.63 -0.66
C THR A 157 -3.46 19.59 -0.23
N GLY A 158 -3.44 18.44 -0.89
CA GLY A 158 -4.33 17.34 -0.59
C GLY A 158 -5.63 17.35 -1.38
N GLY A 159 -6.48 16.39 -1.09
CA GLY A 159 -7.77 16.20 -1.75
C GLY A 159 -8.91 16.92 -1.05
N SER A 160 -9.96 17.25 -1.80
CA SER A 160 -11.15 17.95 -1.26
C SER A 160 -11.92 17.18 -0.19
N GLN A 161 -11.71 15.87 -0.08
CA GLN A 161 -12.32 14.97 0.90
C GLN A 161 -11.25 14.29 1.78
N GLY A 162 -10.02 14.83 1.77
CA GLY A 162 -8.92 14.32 2.58
C GLY A 162 -9.15 14.59 4.07
N ILE A 163 -8.59 13.71 4.90
CA ILE A 163 -8.42 13.99 6.33
C ILE A 163 -7.30 14.99 6.53
N ASP A 164 -7.23 15.60 7.71
CA ASP A 164 -6.09 16.42 8.09
C ASP A 164 -4.78 15.62 8.07
N ALA A 165 -3.65 16.30 7.93
CA ALA A 165 -2.34 15.68 7.96
C ALA A 165 -2.13 14.93 9.29
N ILE A 166 -1.71 13.67 9.19
CA ILE A 166 -1.43 12.81 10.35
C ILE A 166 -0.01 13.02 10.90
N SER A 167 0.79 13.82 10.22
CA SER A 167 2.16 14.15 10.61
C SER A 167 2.19 15.43 11.45
N SER A 168 3.01 15.45 12.49
CA SER A 168 3.29 16.64 13.29
C SER A 168 4.10 17.72 12.54
N ALA A 169 4.78 17.32 11.46
CA ALA A 169 5.52 18.23 10.58
C ALA A 169 4.77 18.41 9.26
N PRO A 170 4.48 19.65 8.82
CA PRO A 170 3.79 19.90 7.57
C PRO A 170 4.64 19.62 6.32
N TYR A 171 5.94 19.45 6.49
CA TYR A 171 6.90 19.21 5.43
C TYR A 171 7.81 18.03 5.76
N GLY A 172 8.18 17.27 4.73
CA GLY A 172 9.36 16.42 4.79
C GLY A 172 10.62 17.25 4.53
N SER A 173 11.76 16.74 4.94
CA SER A 173 13.08 17.28 4.61
C SER A 173 13.77 16.40 3.58
N ALA A 174 14.32 17.00 2.53
CA ALA A 174 15.17 16.32 1.57
C ALA A 174 16.64 16.30 2.02
N LEU A 175 16.96 16.85 3.18
CA LEU A 175 18.29 16.96 3.76
C LEU A 175 18.45 16.07 4.98
#